data_66a0ef2d0a81908363f972aa7820e56d
#
_entry.id   66a0ef2d0a81908363f972aa7820e56d
#
_cell.length_a   1.000
_cell.length_b   1.000
_cell.length_c   1.000
_cell.angle_alpha   90.00
_cell.angle_beta   90.00
_cell.angle_gamma   90.00
#
_symmetry.space_group_name_H-M   'P 1'
#
loop_
_entity.id
_entity.type
_entity.pdbx_description
1 polymer ?
#
loop_
_entity_poly.entity_id
_entity_poly.type
_entity_poly.pdbx_seq_one_letter_code
_entity_poly.pdbx_strand_id
1 'polypeptide(L)'
;MSDNDGQRFDRLPETNAERSVEGRASRAEVIDYFEDRFGIPSETFADYTFWEKGAGKIWIYAGEAPTPIEIEAIGMTCLRTRQEHWKPTTDFVQRFGHHATDCVIELEREHARAFAAGEDQTLEWWDGDWGYLIAAHEVGVGPEGRPVRDGENAERSPQEEGVERGQLEALGVGLYVHGELRSMVPKGRQRDL
;
A
#
# COMPACT_ATOMS: atom_id res chain seq x y z
N MET A 1 -19.01 -15.99 22.74
CA MET A 1 -17.84 -15.35 22.08
C MET A 1 -18.42 -14.33 21.12
N SER A 2 -18.17 -13.07 21.37
CA SER A 2 -18.83 -12.01 20.59
C SER A 2 -18.00 -11.74 19.35
N ASP A 3 -18.57 -12.08 18.18
CA ASP A 3 -18.10 -11.55 16.91
C ASP A 3 -17.98 -10.03 17.04
N ASN A 4 -16.91 -9.46 16.47
CA ASN A 4 -16.80 -8.02 16.41
C ASN A 4 -17.92 -7.51 15.47
N ASP A 5 -18.96 -6.91 16.07
CA ASP A 5 -20.16 -6.41 15.39
C ASP A 5 -19.92 -5.19 14.51
N GLY A 6 -18.65 -4.80 14.32
CA GLY A 6 -18.23 -3.64 13.51
C GLY A 6 -18.32 -2.29 14.23
N GLN A 7 -18.70 -2.29 15.51
CA GLN A 7 -18.82 -1.06 16.30
C GLN A 7 -17.51 -0.70 17.02
N ARG A 8 -16.72 -1.68 17.40
CA ARG A 8 -15.51 -1.49 18.20
C ARG A 8 -14.25 -1.97 17.49
N PHE A 9 -13.13 -1.43 17.90
CA PHE A 9 -11.81 -1.91 17.55
C PHE A 9 -11.33 -2.92 18.58
N ASP A 10 -10.89 -4.08 18.12
CA ASP A 10 -10.16 -5.06 18.89
C ASP A 10 -8.71 -5.11 18.39
N ARG A 11 -7.73 -5.04 19.31
CA ARG A 11 -6.32 -5.25 18.96
C ARG A 11 -6.14 -6.69 18.47
N LEU A 12 -5.35 -6.85 17.42
CA LEU A 12 -4.99 -8.19 16.95
C LEU A 12 -4.16 -8.92 18.00
N PRO A 13 -4.33 -10.26 18.15
CA PRO A 13 -3.40 -11.07 18.94
C PRO A 13 -2.01 -11.00 18.30
N GLU A 14 -0.96 -11.10 19.11
CA GLU A 14 0.42 -11.05 18.59
C GLU A 14 0.71 -12.27 17.71
N THR A 15 0.23 -13.44 18.11
CA THR A 15 0.44 -14.70 17.39
C THR A 15 -0.86 -15.48 17.18
N ASN A 16 -0.83 -16.47 16.29
CA ASN A 16 -1.96 -17.35 16.03
C ASN A 16 -2.37 -18.18 17.26
N ALA A 17 -1.42 -18.48 18.15
CA ALA A 17 -1.68 -19.25 19.38
C ALA A 17 -2.54 -18.45 20.38
N GLU A 18 -2.48 -17.12 20.34
CA GLU A 18 -3.25 -16.23 21.21
C GLU A 18 -4.63 -15.89 20.65
N ARG A 19 -4.96 -16.41 19.49
CA ARG A 19 -6.21 -16.15 18.78
C ARG A 19 -7.42 -16.65 19.57
N SER A 20 -8.32 -15.74 19.92
CA SER A 20 -9.57 -16.05 20.62
C SER A 20 -10.78 -16.17 19.68
N VAL A 21 -10.67 -15.68 18.45
CA VAL A 21 -11.70 -15.73 17.40
C VAL A 21 -11.13 -16.46 16.20
N GLU A 22 -11.79 -17.53 15.79
CA GLU A 22 -11.38 -18.33 14.64
C GLU A 22 -11.39 -17.48 13.36
N GLY A 23 -10.34 -17.62 12.54
CA GLY A 23 -10.19 -16.89 11.28
C GLY A 23 -9.78 -15.42 11.40
N ARG A 24 -9.65 -14.87 12.62
CA ARG A 24 -9.08 -13.54 12.83
C ARG A 24 -7.58 -13.58 12.55
N ALA A 25 -7.07 -12.62 11.79
CA ALA A 25 -5.62 -12.50 11.59
C ALA A 25 -4.90 -12.15 12.90
N SER A 26 -3.66 -12.61 13.05
CA SER A 26 -2.74 -12.14 14.09
C SER A 26 -1.84 -11.01 13.56
N ARG A 27 -1.18 -10.30 14.47
CA ARG A 27 -0.16 -9.30 14.11
C ARG A 27 0.97 -9.93 13.30
N ALA A 28 1.45 -11.08 13.72
CA ALA A 28 2.51 -11.81 13.01
C ALA A 28 2.10 -12.12 11.56
N GLU A 29 0.91 -12.71 11.34
CA GLU A 29 0.43 -13.00 9.98
C GLU A 29 0.31 -11.76 9.09
N VAL A 30 -0.08 -10.62 9.65
CA VAL A 30 -0.18 -9.37 8.87
C VAL A 30 1.21 -8.86 8.48
N ILE A 31 2.19 -8.92 9.38
CA ILE A 31 3.56 -8.53 9.11
C ILE A 31 4.20 -9.48 8.11
N ASP A 32 4.08 -10.79 8.33
CA ASP A 32 4.59 -11.83 7.42
C ASP A 32 4.03 -11.63 6.00
N TYR A 33 2.72 -11.31 5.88
CA TYR A 33 2.13 -11.02 4.58
C TYR A 33 2.79 -9.83 3.87
N PHE A 34 3.10 -8.74 4.59
CA PHE A 34 3.75 -7.59 3.97
C PHE A 34 5.22 -7.84 3.65
N GLU A 35 5.92 -8.61 4.49
CA GLU A 35 7.30 -9.01 4.25
C GLU A 35 7.40 -10.01 3.09
N ASP A 36 6.63 -11.10 3.13
CA ASP A 36 6.67 -12.16 2.10
C ASP A 36 6.18 -11.68 0.74
N ARG A 37 5.14 -10.83 0.71
CA ARG A 37 4.53 -10.41 -0.56
C ARG A 37 5.21 -9.21 -1.17
N PHE A 38 5.61 -8.23 -0.36
CA PHE A 38 6.09 -6.94 -0.85
C PHE A 38 7.53 -6.65 -0.44
N GLY A 39 8.18 -7.52 0.32
CA GLY A 39 9.53 -7.29 0.82
C GLY A 39 9.62 -6.10 1.78
N ILE A 40 8.52 -5.70 2.43
CA ILE A 40 8.54 -4.62 3.42
C ILE A 40 9.07 -5.19 4.73
N PRO A 41 10.25 -4.71 5.21
CA PRO A 41 10.89 -5.28 6.39
C PRO A 41 10.00 -5.20 7.64
N SER A 42 9.97 -6.25 8.44
CA SER A 42 9.15 -6.36 9.67
C SER A 42 9.43 -5.25 10.68
N GLU A 43 10.68 -4.76 10.77
CA GLU A 43 11.06 -3.63 11.62
C GLU A 43 10.34 -2.32 11.28
N THR A 44 9.85 -2.15 10.04
CA THR A 44 9.00 -1.02 9.64
C THR A 44 7.78 -0.86 10.55
N PHE A 45 7.33 -1.96 11.14
CA PHE A 45 6.12 -2.01 11.96
C PHE A 45 6.40 -2.09 13.46
N ALA A 46 7.65 -1.88 13.91
CA ALA A 46 8.04 -2.02 15.33
C ALA A 46 7.21 -1.11 16.27
N ASP A 47 6.94 0.12 15.82
CA ASP A 47 6.19 1.13 16.60
C ASP A 47 4.70 1.15 16.30
N TYR A 48 4.19 0.14 15.59
CA TYR A 48 2.79 0.08 15.17
C TYR A 48 2.03 -1.06 15.82
N THR A 49 0.76 -0.79 16.14
CA THR A 49 -0.22 -1.78 16.56
C THR A 49 -1.25 -2.03 15.46
N PHE A 50 -1.77 -3.25 15.40
CA PHE A 50 -2.79 -3.64 14.42
C PHE A 50 -4.11 -3.93 15.10
N TRP A 51 -5.19 -3.49 14.47
CA TRP A 51 -6.54 -3.51 15.01
C TRP A 51 -7.53 -4.02 13.97
N GLU A 52 -8.54 -4.73 14.43
CA GLU A 52 -9.65 -5.14 13.57
C GLU A 52 -10.94 -4.41 13.99
N LYS A 53 -11.64 -3.84 12.98
CA LYS A 53 -13.01 -3.32 13.16
C LYS A 53 -13.91 -3.95 12.11
N GLY A 54 -14.93 -4.68 12.58
CA GLY A 54 -15.68 -5.59 11.71
C GLY A 54 -14.80 -6.75 11.26
N ALA A 55 -15.35 -7.69 10.50
CA ALA A 55 -14.61 -8.86 10.11
C ALA A 55 -13.62 -8.57 8.96
N GLY A 56 -12.33 -8.84 9.19
CA GLY A 56 -11.27 -8.79 8.18
C GLY A 56 -10.91 -7.41 7.67
N LYS A 57 -11.27 -6.34 8.36
CA LYS A 57 -10.80 -4.99 8.07
C LYS A 57 -9.75 -4.59 9.09
N ILE A 58 -8.50 -4.62 8.66
CA ILE A 58 -7.34 -4.37 9.53
C ILE A 58 -6.91 -2.92 9.42
N TRP A 59 -6.62 -2.33 10.57
CA TRP A 59 -6.13 -0.97 10.75
C TRP A 59 -4.74 -1.01 11.37
N ILE A 60 -3.92 -0.02 11.04
CA ILE A 60 -2.59 0.19 11.62
C ILE A 60 -2.56 1.53 12.34
N TYR A 61 -1.98 1.55 13.55
CA TYR A 61 -1.91 2.72 14.40
C TYR A 61 -0.53 2.85 15.04
N ALA A 62 0.05 4.04 14.98
CA ALA A 62 1.32 4.34 15.64
C ALA A 62 1.06 4.68 17.12
N GLY A 63 1.19 3.71 18.00
CA GLY A 63 1.00 3.86 19.44
C GLY A 63 0.09 2.80 20.05
N GLU A 64 -0.30 3.04 21.28
CA GLU A 64 -1.11 2.15 22.12
C GLU A 64 -2.47 2.76 22.40
N ALA A 65 -3.47 1.90 22.52
CA ALA A 65 -4.81 2.27 22.96
C ALA A 65 -5.41 1.14 23.81
N PRO A 66 -6.40 1.42 24.66
CA PRO A 66 -7.16 0.37 25.35
C PRO A 66 -7.85 -0.57 24.34
N THR A 67 -7.95 -1.84 24.68
CA THR A 67 -8.65 -2.84 23.86
C THR A 67 -9.67 -3.61 24.71
N PRO A 68 -10.92 -3.76 24.25
CA PRO A 68 -11.52 -3.14 23.06
C PRO A 68 -11.79 -1.63 23.24
N ILE A 69 -11.90 -0.90 22.12
CA ILE A 69 -12.26 0.52 22.15
C ILE A 69 -13.34 0.85 21.13
N GLU A 70 -14.32 1.67 21.51
CA GLU A 70 -15.41 2.14 20.67
C GLU A 70 -15.12 3.57 20.20
N ILE A 71 -14.59 3.70 19.00
CA ILE A 71 -14.30 4.96 18.30
C ILE A 71 -14.59 4.82 16.81
N GLU A 72 -14.72 5.93 16.12
CA GLU A 72 -14.99 5.89 14.68
C GLU A 72 -13.82 5.34 13.86
N ALA A 73 -12.60 5.79 14.17
CA ALA A 73 -11.38 5.41 13.46
C ALA A 73 -10.18 5.39 14.41
N ILE A 74 -9.21 4.50 14.11
CA ILE A 74 -7.89 4.45 14.75
C ILE A 74 -6.83 4.33 13.66
N GLY A 75 -5.91 5.29 13.55
CA GLY A 75 -4.90 5.28 12.50
C GLY A 75 -5.51 5.21 11.10
N MET A 76 -5.08 4.22 10.30
CA MET A 76 -5.54 4.03 8.93
C MET A 76 -5.83 2.56 8.61
N THR A 77 -6.73 2.30 7.67
CA THR A 77 -6.91 0.93 7.16
C THR A 77 -5.70 0.50 6.37
N CYS A 78 -5.19 -0.71 6.63
CA CYS A 78 -4.00 -1.23 5.93
C CYS A 78 -4.31 -2.47 5.08
N LEU A 79 -5.22 -3.34 5.53
CA LEU A 79 -5.43 -4.63 4.89
C LEU A 79 -6.88 -5.09 4.98
N ARG A 80 -7.32 -5.89 4.00
CA ARG A 80 -8.59 -6.60 3.98
C ARG A 80 -8.32 -8.10 3.85
N THR A 81 -8.73 -8.88 4.85
CA THR A 81 -8.39 -10.31 4.96
C THR A 81 -9.56 -11.27 4.71
N ARG A 82 -10.77 -10.76 4.43
CA ARG A 82 -11.96 -11.59 4.20
C ARG A 82 -12.01 -12.29 2.85
N GLN A 83 -11.19 -11.86 1.90
CA GLN A 83 -11.13 -12.45 0.56
C GLN A 83 -10.06 -13.53 0.51
N GLU A 84 -10.15 -14.40 -0.48
CA GLU A 84 -9.17 -15.47 -0.71
C GLU A 84 -7.74 -14.94 -0.75
N HIS A 85 -7.54 -13.81 -1.43
CA HIS A 85 -6.26 -13.10 -1.44
C HIS A 85 -6.38 -11.81 -0.63
N TRP A 86 -5.53 -11.65 0.34
CA TRP A 86 -5.48 -10.45 1.17
C TRP A 86 -5.17 -9.22 0.33
N LYS A 87 -5.94 -8.16 0.56
CA LYS A 87 -5.85 -6.93 -0.23
C LYS A 87 -5.31 -5.78 0.59
N PRO A 88 -4.12 -5.23 0.28
CA PRO A 88 -3.66 -4.00 0.89
C PRO A 88 -4.53 -2.82 0.46
N THR A 89 -4.51 -1.74 1.23
CA THR A 89 -5.22 -0.51 0.88
C THR A 89 -4.28 0.47 0.18
N THR A 90 -4.85 1.33 -0.66
CA THR A 90 -4.08 2.41 -1.31
C THR A 90 -3.43 3.33 -0.28
N ASP A 91 -4.11 3.63 0.83
CA ASP A 91 -3.56 4.44 1.92
C ASP A 91 -2.29 3.84 2.51
N PHE A 92 -2.33 2.54 2.78
CA PHE A 92 -1.18 1.80 3.30
C PHE A 92 -0.02 1.84 2.30
N VAL A 93 -0.29 1.53 1.04
CA VAL A 93 0.73 1.48 -0.01
C VAL A 93 1.37 2.85 -0.22
N GLN A 94 0.59 3.93 -0.26
CA GLN A 94 1.14 5.30 -0.39
C GLN A 94 2.03 5.70 0.79
N ARG A 95 1.79 5.15 1.97
CA ARG A 95 2.59 5.47 3.16
C ARG A 95 3.82 4.58 3.32
N PHE A 96 3.70 3.27 3.07
CA PHE A 96 4.72 2.27 3.36
C PHE A 96 5.33 1.64 2.10
N GLY A 97 4.76 1.87 0.92
CA GLY A 97 5.19 1.25 -0.33
C GLY A 97 6.62 1.60 -0.76
N HIS A 98 7.17 2.70 -0.25
CA HIS A 98 8.59 3.06 -0.49
C HIS A 98 9.59 2.10 0.19
N HIS A 99 9.13 1.29 1.13
CA HIS A 99 9.94 0.21 1.73
C HIS A 99 9.88 -1.11 0.94
N ALA A 100 8.95 -1.22 -0.03
CA ALA A 100 8.74 -2.45 -0.76
C ALA A 100 9.89 -2.72 -1.75
N THR A 101 10.34 -3.98 -1.79
CA THR A 101 11.34 -4.47 -2.75
C THR A 101 10.75 -5.44 -3.77
N ASP A 102 9.57 -5.99 -3.47
CA ASP A 102 8.92 -7.02 -4.28
C ASP A 102 7.51 -6.60 -4.69
N CYS A 103 7.01 -7.19 -5.78
CA CYS A 103 5.68 -6.90 -6.34
C CYS A 103 5.42 -5.41 -6.56
N VAL A 104 6.45 -4.67 -6.98
CA VAL A 104 6.38 -3.26 -7.36
C VAL A 104 6.45 -3.17 -8.87
N ILE A 105 5.45 -2.55 -9.49
CA ILE A 105 5.45 -2.22 -10.91
C ILE A 105 5.75 -0.75 -11.09
N GLU A 106 6.88 -0.45 -11.72
CA GLU A 106 7.24 0.91 -12.08
C GLU A 106 6.55 1.30 -13.38
N LEU A 107 5.74 2.35 -13.29
CA LEU A 107 4.96 2.86 -14.40
C LEU A 107 5.61 4.11 -14.98
N GLU A 108 5.78 4.13 -16.28
CA GLU A 108 6.12 5.35 -16.99
C GLU A 108 4.99 6.39 -16.86
N ARG A 109 5.29 7.64 -17.10
CA ARG A 109 4.42 8.80 -16.87
C ARG A 109 3.00 8.63 -17.42
N GLU A 110 2.85 8.14 -18.64
CA GLU A 110 1.54 7.94 -19.27
C GLU A 110 0.72 6.89 -18.53
N HIS A 111 1.33 5.74 -18.24
CA HIS A 111 0.70 4.66 -17.48
C HIS A 111 0.42 5.06 -16.02
N ALA A 112 1.31 5.85 -15.39
CA ALA A 112 1.11 6.36 -14.05
C ALA A 112 -0.11 7.30 -13.96
N ARG A 113 -0.30 8.16 -14.96
CA ARG A 113 -1.47 9.05 -15.07
C ARG A 113 -2.76 8.26 -15.23
N ALA A 114 -2.80 7.33 -16.19
CA ALA A 114 -3.96 6.46 -16.39
C ALA A 114 -4.29 5.66 -15.12
N PHE A 115 -3.27 5.13 -14.44
CA PHE A 115 -3.45 4.43 -13.16
C PHE A 115 -4.05 5.34 -12.08
N ALA A 116 -3.53 6.56 -11.92
CA ALA A 116 -4.03 7.52 -10.93
C ALA A 116 -5.46 8.01 -11.25
N ALA A 117 -5.82 8.07 -12.54
CA ALA A 117 -7.19 8.35 -13.00
C ALA A 117 -8.16 7.17 -12.76
N GLY A 118 -7.64 6.00 -12.40
CA GLY A 118 -8.44 4.81 -12.12
C GLY A 118 -8.72 3.95 -13.36
N GLU A 119 -7.94 4.13 -14.41
CA GLU A 119 -8.08 3.41 -15.67
C GLU A 119 -7.38 2.05 -15.62
N ASP A 120 -8.00 1.02 -16.18
CA ASP A 120 -7.42 -0.28 -16.38
C ASP A 120 -6.54 -0.27 -17.65
N GLN A 121 -5.41 -0.96 -17.63
CA GLN A 121 -4.39 -0.88 -18.67
C GLN A 121 -3.87 -2.27 -19.05
N THR A 122 -3.68 -2.51 -20.33
CA THR A 122 -2.98 -3.69 -20.82
C THR A 122 -1.47 -3.42 -20.82
N LEU A 123 -0.70 -4.22 -20.09
CA LEU A 123 0.74 -4.07 -19.95
C LEU A 123 1.43 -5.36 -20.44
N GLU A 124 1.57 -5.49 -21.76
CA GLU A 124 2.17 -6.68 -22.40
C GLU A 124 3.66 -6.87 -22.07
N TRP A 125 4.32 -5.80 -21.64
CA TRP A 125 5.74 -5.80 -21.27
C TRP A 125 6.00 -6.29 -19.84
N TRP A 126 4.96 -6.36 -18.99
CA TRP A 126 5.12 -6.82 -17.61
C TRP A 126 5.14 -8.36 -17.56
N ASP A 127 6.25 -8.91 -17.11
CA ASP A 127 6.50 -10.35 -16.95
C ASP A 127 6.68 -10.77 -15.47
N GLY A 128 6.41 -9.84 -14.55
CA GLY A 128 6.50 -10.08 -13.11
C GLY A 128 5.27 -10.77 -12.53
N ASP A 129 5.17 -10.71 -11.21
CA ASP A 129 4.11 -11.37 -10.45
C ASP A 129 2.70 -10.91 -10.82
N TRP A 130 1.74 -11.82 -10.67
CA TRP A 130 0.31 -11.55 -10.77
C TRP A 130 -0.31 -11.27 -9.41
N GLY A 131 -1.56 -10.78 -9.39
CA GLY A 131 -2.30 -10.44 -8.19
C GLY A 131 -2.11 -8.99 -7.74
N TYR A 132 -2.16 -8.73 -6.44
CA TYR A 132 -1.98 -7.37 -5.93
C TYR A 132 -0.53 -6.92 -6.01
N LEU A 133 -0.32 -5.77 -6.63
CA LEU A 133 0.96 -5.10 -6.84
C LEU A 133 0.93 -3.68 -6.27
N ILE A 134 2.10 -3.14 -5.99
CA ILE A 134 2.30 -1.72 -5.74
C ILE A 134 2.62 -1.05 -7.07
N ALA A 135 1.71 -0.20 -7.55
CA ALA A 135 2.02 0.65 -8.69
C ALA A 135 2.80 1.87 -8.20
N ALA A 136 3.93 2.12 -8.81
CA ALA A 136 4.82 3.22 -8.45
C ALA A 136 5.31 3.97 -9.69
N HIS A 137 5.79 5.20 -9.50
CA HIS A 137 6.35 6.03 -10.56
C HIS A 137 7.57 6.78 -10.05
N GLU A 138 8.59 6.90 -10.88
CA GLU A 138 9.79 7.65 -10.56
C GLU A 138 9.50 9.15 -10.65
N VAL A 139 9.64 9.85 -9.53
CA VAL A 139 9.50 11.30 -9.46
C VAL A 139 10.90 11.91 -9.48
N GLY A 140 11.20 12.75 -10.48
CA GLY A 140 12.46 13.46 -10.54
C GLY A 140 12.69 14.29 -9.28
N VAL A 141 13.87 14.18 -8.68
CA VAL A 141 14.25 14.97 -7.50
C VAL A 141 15.16 16.10 -7.95
N GLY A 142 14.77 17.34 -7.69
CA GLY A 142 15.59 18.52 -7.96
C GLY A 142 16.77 18.66 -7.00
N PRO A 143 17.69 19.60 -7.24
CA PRO A 143 18.93 19.78 -6.46
C PRO A 143 18.73 20.00 -4.95
N GLU A 144 17.53 20.34 -4.51
CA GLU A 144 17.19 20.57 -3.10
C GLU A 144 16.38 19.40 -2.49
N GLY A 145 16.33 18.22 -3.15
CA GLY A 145 15.56 17.07 -2.68
C GLY A 145 14.05 17.27 -2.76
N ARG A 146 13.56 18.24 -3.51
CA ARG A 146 12.13 18.47 -3.74
C ARG A 146 11.68 17.83 -5.04
N PRO A 147 10.47 17.24 -5.08
CA PRO A 147 9.91 16.73 -6.32
C PRO A 147 9.85 17.83 -7.39
N VAL A 148 10.39 17.56 -8.57
CA VAL A 148 10.32 18.48 -9.70
C VAL A 148 8.92 18.42 -10.28
N ARG A 149 8.22 19.56 -10.30
CA ARG A 149 6.90 19.67 -10.94
C ARG A 149 7.04 19.60 -12.45
N ASP A 150 6.07 18.94 -13.08
CA ASP A 150 5.96 18.85 -14.53
C ASP A 150 6.05 20.25 -15.19
N GLY A 151 7.02 20.41 -16.08
CA GLY A 151 7.24 21.66 -16.81
C GLY A 151 8.54 22.41 -16.47
N GLU A 152 9.18 22.18 -15.34
CA GLU A 152 10.40 22.90 -14.94
C GLU A 152 11.68 22.37 -15.60
N ASN A 153 11.65 21.17 -16.21
CA ASN A 153 12.83 20.55 -16.86
C ASN A 153 12.93 20.79 -18.38
N ALA A 154 12.07 21.60 -18.98
CA ALA A 154 12.07 21.80 -20.44
C ALA A 154 13.28 22.62 -20.97
N GLU A 155 14.09 23.22 -20.11
CA GLU A 155 15.20 24.12 -20.54
C GLU A 155 16.61 23.68 -20.06
N ARG A 156 16.79 22.44 -19.58
CA ARG A 156 18.11 21.97 -19.17
C ARG A 156 18.87 21.33 -20.33
N SER A 157 20.06 21.89 -20.59
CA SER A 157 21.02 21.38 -21.58
C SER A 157 21.58 20.01 -21.20
N PRO A 158 21.99 19.15 -22.18
CA PRO A 158 22.39 17.76 -21.99
C PRO A 158 23.71 17.50 -21.26
N GLN A 159 24.23 18.41 -20.47
CA GLN A 159 25.60 18.34 -19.92
C GLN A 159 25.69 18.25 -18.40
N GLU A 160 24.61 18.05 -17.66
CA GLU A 160 24.69 17.74 -16.23
C GLU A 160 24.55 16.22 -16.02
N GLU A 161 25.67 15.49 -16.21
CA GLU A 161 25.87 14.13 -15.75
C GLU A 161 25.86 14.12 -14.20
N GLY A 162 24.78 13.70 -13.61
CA GLY A 162 24.59 13.62 -12.17
C GLY A 162 23.11 13.55 -11.79
N VAL A 163 22.28 12.94 -12.63
CA VAL A 163 20.87 12.67 -12.28
C VAL A 163 20.89 11.59 -11.19
N GLU A 164 20.77 11.99 -9.93
CA GLU A 164 20.39 11.06 -8.88
C GLU A 164 19.10 10.38 -9.34
N ARG A 165 19.05 9.04 -9.25
CA ARG A 165 17.84 8.29 -9.58
C ARG A 165 16.70 8.92 -8.80
N GLY A 166 15.61 9.24 -9.50
CA GLY A 166 14.42 9.81 -8.87
C GLY A 166 13.90 8.90 -7.77
N GLN A 167 13.21 9.47 -6.82
CA GLN A 167 12.57 8.71 -5.77
C GLN A 167 11.34 8.00 -6.33
N LEU A 168 11.24 6.70 -6.10
CA LEU A 168 10.09 5.92 -6.50
C LEU A 168 8.90 6.20 -5.54
N GLU A 169 7.85 6.80 -6.06
CA GLU A 169 6.65 7.15 -5.31
C GLU A 169 5.54 6.13 -5.57
N ALA A 170 5.00 5.56 -4.50
CA ALA A 170 3.91 4.61 -4.58
C ALA A 170 2.57 5.31 -4.87
N LEU A 171 1.98 5.01 -6.02
CA LEU A 171 0.70 5.58 -6.46
C LEU A 171 -0.49 4.90 -5.78
N GLY A 172 -0.43 3.59 -5.61
CA GLY A 172 -1.50 2.82 -5.01
C GLY A 172 -1.42 1.32 -5.31
N VAL A 173 -2.50 0.63 -4.98
CA VAL A 173 -2.63 -0.81 -5.23
C VAL A 173 -3.15 -1.05 -6.63
N GLY A 174 -2.46 -1.88 -7.40
CA GLY A 174 -2.92 -2.46 -8.66
C GLY A 174 -3.29 -3.93 -8.49
N LEU A 175 -4.17 -4.43 -9.33
CA LEU A 175 -4.44 -5.85 -9.49
C LEU A 175 -4.06 -6.25 -10.89
N TYR A 176 -2.98 -7.05 -11.01
CA TYR A 176 -2.53 -7.54 -12.31
C TYR A 176 -3.03 -8.96 -12.54
N VAL A 177 -3.82 -9.16 -13.58
CA VAL A 177 -4.42 -10.44 -13.95
C VAL A 177 -4.56 -10.52 -15.47
N HIS A 178 -4.09 -11.61 -16.07
CA HIS A 178 -4.22 -11.89 -17.51
C HIS A 178 -3.70 -10.78 -18.44
N GLY A 179 -2.59 -10.14 -18.08
CA GLY A 179 -1.98 -9.08 -18.90
C GLY A 179 -2.58 -7.68 -18.66
N GLU A 180 -3.56 -7.56 -17.77
CA GLU A 180 -4.24 -6.31 -17.46
C GLU A 180 -3.91 -5.84 -16.03
N LEU A 181 -3.45 -4.60 -15.90
CA LEU A 181 -3.31 -3.90 -14.63
C LEU A 181 -4.57 -3.10 -14.34
N ARG A 182 -5.29 -3.49 -13.32
CA ARG A 182 -6.49 -2.79 -12.84
C ARG A 182 -6.13 -1.84 -11.73
N SER A 183 -6.52 -0.59 -11.87
CA SER A 183 -6.34 0.39 -10.81
C SER A 183 -7.32 0.14 -9.68
N MET A 184 -6.78 -0.04 -8.45
CA MET A 184 -7.57 -0.15 -7.22
C MET A 184 -7.65 1.19 -6.48
N VAL A 185 -7.29 2.30 -7.13
CA VAL A 185 -7.41 3.65 -6.56
C VAL A 185 -8.90 3.97 -6.32
N PRO A 186 -9.30 4.32 -5.08
CA PRO A 186 -10.68 4.63 -4.77
C PRO A 186 -11.20 5.80 -5.62
N LYS A 187 -12.45 5.71 -6.11
CA LYS A 187 -13.06 6.73 -6.98
C LYS A 187 -12.94 8.16 -6.45
N GLY A 188 -13.05 8.35 -5.14
CA GLY A 188 -12.89 9.68 -4.53
C GLY A 188 -11.45 10.21 -4.46
N ARG A 189 -10.47 9.41 -4.93
CA ARG A 189 -9.04 9.77 -4.97
C ARG A 189 -8.46 9.73 -6.39
N GLN A 190 -9.25 9.35 -7.37
CA GLN A 190 -8.87 9.39 -8.76
C GLN A 190 -8.61 10.84 -9.17
N ARG A 191 -7.53 11.07 -9.89
CA ARG A 191 -7.09 12.40 -10.32
C ARG A 191 -6.80 12.36 -11.82
N ASP A 192 -7.29 13.37 -12.52
CA ASP A 192 -6.81 13.73 -13.83
C ASP A 192 -5.50 14.53 -13.61
N LEU A 193 -4.35 13.88 -13.84
CA LEU A 193 -3.00 14.45 -13.66
C LEU A 193 -2.48 15.08 -14.96
#